data_23c54aa84e917462d549959590f6d621
#
_entry.id   23c54aa84e917462d549959590f6d621
#
_cell.length_a   1.000
_cell.length_b   1.000
_cell.length_c   1.000
_cell.angle_alpha   90.00
_cell.angle_beta   90.00
_cell.angle_gamma   90.00
#
_symmetry.space_group_name_H-M   'P 1'
#
loop_
_entity.id
_entity.type
_entity.pdbx_description
1 polymer ?
#
loop_
_entity_poly.entity_id
_entity_poly.type
_entity_poly.pdbx_seq_one_letter_code
_entity_poly.pdbx_strand_id
1 'polypeptide(L)'
;SDAERAALVDFTLANIAKATSADANETCQAVISYYSGTDISLAEPLAVVPFSSAKKWSGASFKQGSYVMGAAQFVLAPDVYKTFEGAVNALADTCRVLVIASVDGFTDEGNMEGGANPLGFVTIRDEIRSSAADTIAYFCDQGVTLNVISGDDPRTVSSIAKVVGVPGAEAFVDATTLDTPSKIDAAVDKYHVFGRVTPQQKRELVVALKSRGHTVAMTGDGVNDVLA
;
A
#
# COMPACT_ATOMS: atom_id res chain seq x y z
N SER A 1 8.52 -15.57 -25.60
CA SER A 1 7.14 -15.09 -25.90
C SER A 1 6.56 -14.36 -24.68
N ASP A 2 5.45 -13.63 -24.85
CA ASP A 2 4.78 -12.95 -23.73
C ASP A 2 4.30 -13.94 -22.66
N ALA A 3 3.89 -15.13 -23.06
CA ALA A 3 3.50 -16.21 -22.15
C ALA A 3 4.68 -16.72 -21.30
N GLU A 4 5.87 -16.86 -21.85
CA GLU A 4 7.07 -17.26 -21.10
C GLU A 4 7.48 -16.16 -20.10
N ARG A 5 7.35 -14.90 -20.51
CA ARG A 5 7.64 -13.76 -19.62
C ARG A 5 6.64 -13.71 -18.47
N ALA A 6 5.34 -13.89 -18.73
CA ALA A 6 4.31 -13.95 -17.71
C ALA A 6 4.58 -15.10 -16.72
N ALA A 7 4.89 -16.30 -17.22
CA ALA A 7 5.23 -17.44 -16.37
C ALA A 7 6.48 -17.19 -15.50
N LEU A 8 7.47 -16.47 -16.03
CA LEU A 8 8.66 -16.08 -15.25
C LEU A 8 8.31 -15.07 -14.17
N VAL A 9 7.44 -14.10 -14.45
CA VAL A 9 6.95 -13.12 -13.45
C VAL A 9 6.20 -13.84 -12.34
N ASP A 10 5.27 -14.74 -12.68
CA ASP A 10 4.51 -15.53 -11.71
C ASP A 10 5.42 -16.39 -10.84
N PHE A 11 6.34 -17.13 -11.47
CA PHE A 11 7.36 -17.93 -10.75
C PHE A 11 8.15 -17.06 -9.78
N THR A 12 8.69 -15.95 -10.27
CA THR A 12 9.54 -15.04 -9.49
C THR A 12 8.78 -14.44 -8.31
N LEU A 13 7.58 -13.94 -8.56
CA LEU A 13 6.74 -13.30 -7.54
C LEU A 13 6.36 -14.28 -6.42
N ALA A 14 5.87 -15.46 -6.77
CA ALA A 14 5.50 -16.50 -5.80
C ALA A 14 6.69 -16.96 -4.96
N ASN A 15 7.85 -17.17 -5.60
CA ASN A 15 9.04 -17.68 -4.94
C ASN A 15 9.72 -16.64 -4.04
N ILE A 16 9.79 -15.35 -4.43
CA ILE A 16 10.30 -14.28 -3.56
C ILE A 16 9.36 -14.12 -2.36
N ALA A 17 8.05 -14.05 -2.58
CA ALA A 17 7.08 -13.89 -1.50
C ALA A 17 7.18 -15.05 -0.49
N LYS A 18 7.32 -16.27 -0.96
CA LYS A 18 7.52 -17.44 -0.11
C LYS A 18 8.84 -17.39 0.64
N ALA A 19 9.94 -17.06 -0.02
CA ALA A 19 11.27 -16.98 0.58
C ALA A 19 11.36 -15.89 1.67
N THR A 20 10.62 -14.78 1.51
CA THR A 20 10.59 -13.65 2.45
C THR A 20 9.40 -13.70 3.42
N SER A 21 8.69 -14.83 3.53
CA SER A 21 7.45 -14.97 4.30
C SER A 21 7.60 -14.79 5.81
N ALA A 22 8.80 -14.99 6.36
CA ALA A 22 9.06 -14.82 7.80
C ALA A 22 8.86 -13.36 8.26
N ASP A 23 9.13 -12.39 7.38
CA ASP A 23 8.99 -10.95 7.63
C ASP A 23 7.97 -10.32 6.65
N ALA A 24 6.91 -11.08 6.31
CA ALA A 24 5.94 -10.70 5.30
C ALA A 24 5.13 -9.47 5.72
N ASN A 25 5.28 -8.38 4.96
CA ASN A 25 4.36 -7.26 4.99
C ASN A 25 3.03 -7.60 4.27
N GLU A 26 2.02 -6.73 4.37
CA GLU A 26 0.70 -6.93 3.73
C GLU A 26 0.79 -7.24 2.23
N THR A 27 1.70 -6.56 1.51
CA THR A 27 1.96 -6.79 0.08
C THR A 27 2.44 -8.23 -0.17
N CYS A 28 3.40 -8.70 0.63
CA CYS A 28 3.92 -10.05 0.53
C CYS A 28 2.84 -11.09 0.89
N GLN A 29 2.02 -10.82 1.92
CA GLN A 29 0.90 -11.68 2.31
C GLN A 29 -0.16 -11.78 1.20
N ALA A 30 -0.48 -10.66 0.53
CA ALA A 30 -1.41 -10.65 -0.60
C ALA A 30 -0.89 -11.53 -1.76
N VAL A 31 0.41 -11.44 -2.07
CA VAL A 31 1.04 -12.29 -3.09
C VAL A 31 0.99 -13.76 -2.69
N ILE A 32 1.34 -14.10 -1.45
CA ILE A 32 1.28 -15.48 -0.93
C ILE A 32 -0.15 -16.02 -1.05
N SER A 33 -1.15 -15.23 -0.65
CA SER A 33 -2.56 -15.62 -0.71
C SER A 33 -3.04 -15.84 -2.15
N TYR A 34 -2.63 -14.99 -3.07
CA TYR A 34 -2.99 -15.11 -4.49
C TYR A 34 -2.47 -16.43 -5.10
N TYR A 35 -1.23 -16.82 -4.77
CA TYR A 35 -0.63 -18.04 -5.28
C TYR A 35 -0.92 -19.28 -4.42
N SER A 36 -1.63 -19.14 -3.30
CA SER A 36 -2.05 -20.30 -2.51
C SER A 36 -3.06 -21.15 -3.30
N GLY A 37 -2.70 -22.41 -3.56
CA GLY A 37 -3.52 -23.31 -4.36
C GLY A 37 -3.24 -23.28 -5.87
N THR A 38 -2.27 -22.50 -6.34
CA THR A 38 -1.77 -22.56 -7.72
C THR A 38 -0.67 -23.61 -7.86
N ASP A 39 -0.56 -24.22 -9.04
CA ASP A 39 0.49 -25.22 -9.36
C ASP A 39 1.80 -24.53 -9.78
N ILE A 40 2.29 -23.58 -8.97
CA ILE A 40 3.59 -22.95 -9.21
C ILE A 40 4.66 -23.72 -8.44
N SER A 41 5.69 -24.17 -9.17
CA SER A 41 6.84 -24.84 -8.58
C SER A 41 7.59 -23.89 -7.64
N LEU A 42 7.68 -24.26 -6.36
CA LEU A 42 8.49 -23.54 -5.39
C LEU A 42 9.95 -24.00 -5.48
N ALA A 43 10.87 -23.04 -5.51
CA ALA A 43 12.30 -23.27 -5.57
C ALA A 43 12.94 -22.97 -4.20
N GLU A 44 13.96 -23.76 -3.86
CA GLU A 44 14.76 -23.49 -2.66
C GLU A 44 15.63 -22.24 -2.88
N PRO A 45 15.53 -21.22 -2.02
CA PRO A 45 16.35 -20.03 -2.15
C PRO A 45 17.81 -20.30 -1.76
N LEU A 46 18.73 -19.77 -2.55
CA LEU A 46 20.18 -19.78 -2.25
C LEU A 46 20.59 -18.59 -1.39
N ALA A 47 19.90 -17.45 -1.57
CA ALA A 47 20.03 -16.26 -0.74
C ALA A 47 18.69 -15.55 -0.65
N VAL A 48 18.43 -14.88 0.47
CA VAL A 48 17.17 -14.13 0.72
C VAL A 48 17.51 -12.76 1.23
N VAL A 49 16.90 -11.73 0.63
CA VAL A 49 16.94 -10.35 1.11
C VAL A 49 15.53 -9.96 1.54
N PRO A 50 15.26 -9.86 2.86
CA PRO A 50 13.96 -9.47 3.40
C PRO A 50 13.58 -8.05 2.96
N PHE A 51 12.27 -7.76 3.02
CA PHE A 51 11.79 -6.41 2.76
C PHE A 51 12.37 -5.41 3.76
N SER A 52 12.80 -4.27 3.25
CA SER A 52 13.24 -3.15 4.06
C SER A 52 12.45 -1.89 3.70
N SER A 53 11.94 -1.19 4.72
CA SER A 53 11.25 0.09 4.55
C SER A 53 12.14 1.16 3.92
N ALA A 54 13.47 1.06 4.11
CA ALA A 54 14.44 1.97 3.50
C ALA A 54 14.69 1.63 2.03
N LYS A 55 14.83 0.33 1.70
CA LYS A 55 15.09 -0.15 0.33
C LYS A 55 13.82 -0.21 -0.52
N LYS A 56 12.63 -0.42 0.09
CA LYS A 56 11.32 -0.55 -0.59
C LYS A 56 11.23 -1.73 -1.56
N TRP A 57 12.05 -2.75 -1.37
CA TRP A 57 12.04 -3.99 -2.14
C TRP A 57 12.51 -5.17 -1.29
N SER A 58 12.25 -6.38 -1.77
CA SER A 58 12.77 -7.65 -1.28
C SER A 58 13.25 -8.49 -2.47
N GLY A 59 14.08 -9.49 -2.21
CA GLY A 59 14.62 -10.32 -3.27
C GLY A 59 15.08 -11.69 -2.80
N ALA A 60 15.35 -12.57 -3.75
CA ALA A 60 15.96 -13.86 -3.50
C ALA A 60 16.73 -14.37 -4.71
N SER A 61 17.77 -15.16 -4.45
CA SER A 61 18.52 -15.90 -5.45
C SER A 61 18.06 -17.35 -5.47
N PHE A 62 17.91 -17.90 -6.65
CA PHE A 62 17.56 -19.30 -6.92
C PHE A 62 18.56 -19.88 -7.94
N LYS A 63 18.48 -21.18 -8.22
CA LYS A 63 19.28 -21.82 -9.28
C LYS A 63 19.05 -21.19 -10.66
N GLN A 64 17.85 -20.63 -10.88
CA GLN A 64 17.43 -20.02 -12.15
C GLN A 64 17.90 -18.58 -12.32
N GLY A 65 18.34 -17.91 -11.25
CA GLY A 65 18.78 -16.52 -11.24
C GLY A 65 18.40 -15.80 -9.95
N SER A 66 18.79 -14.54 -9.90
CA SER A 66 18.49 -13.64 -8.77
C SER A 66 17.45 -12.62 -9.18
N TYR A 67 16.48 -12.38 -8.31
CA TYR A 67 15.31 -11.57 -8.63
C TYR A 67 14.91 -10.69 -7.45
N VAL A 68 14.28 -9.56 -7.79
CA VAL A 68 13.74 -8.60 -6.83
C VAL A 68 12.30 -8.25 -7.15
N MET A 69 11.54 -7.92 -6.12
CA MET A 69 10.20 -7.30 -6.23
C MET A 69 10.13 -6.07 -5.33
N GLY A 70 9.57 -4.98 -5.83
CA GLY A 70 9.43 -3.76 -5.04
C GLY A 70 8.93 -2.55 -5.81
N ALA A 71 9.02 -1.38 -5.20
CA ALA A 71 8.63 -0.14 -5.82
C ALA A 71 9.61 0.23 -6.95
N ALA A 72 9.09 0.51 -8.14
CA ALA A 72 9.87 0.65 -9.36
C ALA A 72 10.97 1.73 -9.26
N GLN A 73 10.69 2.86 -8.61
CA GLN A 73 11.64 3.95 -8.43
C GLN A 73 12.83 3.62 -7.50
N PHE A 74 12.74 2.52 -6.73
CA PHE A 74 13.80 2.05 -5.84
C PHE A 74 14.55 0.84 -6.41
N VAL A 75 13.94 0.12 -7.33
CA VAL A 75 14.51 -1.07 -7.96
C VAL A 75 15.23 -0.72 -9.25
N LEU A 76 14.63 0.11 -10.10
CA LEU A 76 15.17 0.43 -11.42
C LEU A 76 16.13 1.62 -11.37
N ALA A 77 17.12 1.61 -12.26
CA ALA A 77 17.95 2.77 -12.50
C ALA A 77 17.08 3.96 -12.99
N PRO A 78 17.42 5.21 -12.65
CA PRO A 78 16.55 6.38 -12.93
C PRO A 78 16.17 6.55 -14.39
N ASP A 79 17.06 6.27 -15.32
CA ASP A 79 16.83 6.32 -16.77
C ASP A 79 15.86 5.23 -17.23
N VAL A 80 15.99 4.02 -16.69
CA VAL A 80 15.07 2.91 -16.95
C VAL A 80 13.69 3.20 -16.35
N TYR A 81 13.64 3.64 -15.08
CA TYR A 81 12.38 4.00 -14.43
C TYR A 81 11.61 5.06 -15.22
N LYS A 82 12.28 6.09 -15.71
CA LYS A 82 11.68 7.19 -16.48
C LYS A 82 10.90 6.70 -17.71
N THR A 83 11.30 5.57 -18.31
CA THR A 83 10.58 4.98 -19.47
C THR A 83 9.20 4.43 -19.09
N PHE A 84 9.01 4.06 -17.82
CA PHE A 84 7.78 3.46 -17.30
C PHE A 84 6.99 4.39 -16.38
N GLU A 85 7.57 5.53 -15.98
CA GLU A 85 7.03 6.44 -14.97
C GLU A 85 5.57 6.84 -15.23
N GLY A 86 5.24 7.19 -16.47
CA GLY A 86 3.86 7.55 -16.84
C GLY A 86 2.86 6.42 -16.64
N ALA A 87 3.23 5.21 -17.03
CA ALA A 87 2.37 4.03 -16.86
C ALA A 87 2.25 3.61 -15.39
N VAL A 88 3.36 3.65 -14.65
CA VAL A 88 3.38 3.34 -13.21
C VAL A 88 2.52 4.34 -12.45
N ASN A 89 2.64 5.65 -12.71
CA ASN A 89 1.86 6.68 -12.04
C ASN A 89 0.36 6.56 -12.34
N ALA A 90 -0.01 6.26 -13.59
CA ALA A 90 -1.41 6.06 -13.96
C ALA A 90 -2.07 4.88 -13.22
N LEU A 91 -1.31 3.82 -12.95
CA LEU A 91 -1.79 2.66 -12.19
C LEU A 91 -1.74 2.91 -10.68
N ALA A 92 -0.78 3.68 -10.20
CA ALA A 92 -0.58 3.96 -8.78
C ALA A 92 -1.72 4.76 -8.13
N ASP A 93 -2.55 5.45 -8.92
CA ASP A 93 -3.75 6.14 -8.43
C ASP A 93 -4.80 5.17 -7.83
N THR A 94 -4.81 3.91 -8.26
CA THR A 94 -5.82 2.92 -7.84
C THR A 94 -5.25 1.59 -7.35
N CYS A 95 -3.95 1.37 -7.51
CA CYS A 95 -3.28 0.10 -7.19
C CYS A 95 -1.90 0.35 -6.61
N ARG A 96 -1.41 -0.56 -5.78
CA ARG A 96 0.01 -0.65 -5.47
C ARG A 96 0.71 -1.32 -6.67
N VAL A 97 1.71 -0.65 -7.24
CA VAL A 97 2.45 -1.15 -8.40
C VAL A 97 3.81 -1.68 -7.93
N LEU A 98 4.10 -2.93 -8.22
CA LEU A 98 5.40 -3.56 -8.00
C LEU A 98 6.07 -3.82 -9.34
N VAL A 99 7.37 -3.60 -9.41
CA VAL A 99 8.21 -4.14 -10.48
C VAL A 99 8.80 -5.46 -10.04
N ILE A 100 8.86 -6.40 -10.97
CA ILE A 100 9.61 -7.64 -10.86
C ILE A 100 10.80 -7.51 -11.81
N ALA A 101 12.01 -7.70 -11.29
CA ALA A 101 13.23 -7.54 -12.08
C ALA A 101 14.24 -8.66 -11.78
N SER A 102 15.07 -9.00 -12.78
CA SER A 102 16.27 -9.80 -12.56
C SER A 102 17.46 -8.91 -12.20
N VAL A 103 18.35 -9.44 -11.38
CA VAL A 103 19.63 -8.82 -10.97
C VAL A 103 20.75 -9.84 -11.08
N ASP A 104 22.01 -9.40 -11.04
CA ASP A 104 23.16 -10.32 -11.10
C ASP A 104 23.31 -11.12 -9.79
N GLY A 105 22.98 -10.53 -8.66
CA GLY A 105 23.07 -11.15 -7.35
C GLY A 105 22.76 -10.18 -6.21
N PHE A 106 23.20 -10.58 -5.02
CA PHE A 106 23.13 -9.75 -3.81
C PHE A 106 24.46 -9.76 -3.06
N THR A 107 24.89 -8.61 -2.57
CA THR A 107 26.04 -8.50 -1.66
C THR A 107 25.73 -9.11 -0.29
N ASP A 108 26.74 -9.32 0.53
CA ASP A 108 26.58 -9.79 1.92
C ASP A 108 25.74 -8.82 2.78
N GLU A 109 25.74 -7.51 2.44
CA GLU A 109 24.88 -6.50 3.09
C GLU A 109 23.45 -6.48 2.51
N GLY A 110 23.12 -7.38 1.59
CA GLY A 110 21.81 -7.50 0.94
C GLY A 110 21.50 -6.31 0.02
N ASN A 111 22.49 -5.77 -0.71
CA ASN A 111 22.26 -4.83 -1.81
C ASN A 111 22.21 -5.58 -3.14
N MET A 112 21.53 -5.03 -4.13
CA MET A 112 21.54 -5.58 -5.49
C MET A 112 22.93 -5.44 -6.11
N GLU A 113 23.40 -6.51 -6.78
CA GLU A 113 24.56 -6.48 -7.64
C GLU A 113 24.11 -6.31 -9.09
N GLY A 114 24.82 -5.45 -9.82
CA GLY A 114 24.48 -5.09 -11.19
C GLY A 114 23.25 -4.20 -11.31
N GLY A 115 22.76 -4.05 -12.53
CA GLY A 115 21.53 -3.31 -12.84
C GLY A 115 20.31 -4.20 -12.77
N ALA A 116 19.17 -3.67 -12.29
CA ALA A 116 17.92 -4.40 -12.33
C ALA A 116 17.26 -4.33 -13.72
N ASN A 117 17.02 -5.49 -14.32
CA ASN A 117 16.36 -5.62 -15.62
C ASN A 117 14.88 -5.95 -15.42
N PRO A 118 13.93 -5.07 -15.79
CA PRO A 118 12.52 -5.29 -15.54
C PRO A 118 11.97 -6.46 -16.36
N LEU A 119 11.34 -7.41 -15.68
CA LEU A 119 10.63 -8.55 -16.26
C LEU A 119 9.16 -8.24 -16.49
N GLY A 120 8.55 -7.50 -15.53
CA GLY A 120 7.15 -7.10 -15.59
C GLY A 120 6.74 -6.22 -14.41
N PHE A 121 5.50 -5.73 -14.50
CA PHE A 121 4.85 -5.00 -13.42
C PHE A 121 3.64 -5.77 -12.94
N VAL A 122 3.42 -5.76 -11.64
CA VAL A 122 2.29 -6.38 -10.97
C VAL A 122 1.54 -5.32 -10.19
N THR A 123 0.23 -5.32 -10.31
CA THR A 123 -0.63 -4.43 -9.54
C THR A 123 -1.33 -5.20 -8.44
N ILE A 124 -1.27 -4.68 -7.22
CA ILE A 124 -2.02 -5.17 -6.08
C ILE A 124 -3.08 -4.13 -5.77
N ARG A 125 -4.32 -4.58 -5.74
CA ARG A 125 -5.45 -3.74 -5.39
C ARG A 125 -6.04 -4.25 -4.08
N ASP A 126 -6.27 -3.33 -3.15
CA ASP A 126 -6.98 -3.66 -1.93
C ASP A 126 -8.44 -4.02 -2.28
N GLU A 127 -8.87 -5.20 -1.85
CA GLU A 127 -10.25 -5.62 -2.04
C GLU A 127 -11.10 -5.02 -0.92
N ILE A 128 -12.08 -4.21 -1.32
CA ILE A 128 -13.06 -3.68 -0.38
C ILE A 128 -13.92 -4.85 0.11
N ARG A 129 -14.02 -5.02 1.43
CA ARG A 129 -14.87 -6.05 2.02
C ARG A 129 -16.30 -5.92 1.52
N SER A 130 -16.91 -7.01 1.10
CA SER A 130 -18.29 -7.02 0.57
C SER A 130 -19.31 -6.43 1.54
N SER A 131 -19.08 -6.54 2.86
CA SER A 131 -19.93 -5.97 3.92
C SER A 131 -19.65 -4.49 4.22
N ALA A 132 -18.65 -3.86 3.59
CA ALA A 132 -18.26 -2.50 3.94
C ALA A 132 -19.40 -1.49 3.65
N ALA A 133 -20.01 -1.57 2.46
CA ALA A 133 -21.11 -0.67 2.08
C ALA A 133 -22.32 -0.82 3.00
N ASP A 134 -22.70 -2.05 3.34
CA ASP A 134 -23.85 -2.31 4.24
C ASP A 134 -23.57 -1.78 5.66
N THR A 135 -22.31 -1.94 6.13
CA THR A 135 -21.89 -1.42 7.45
C THR A 135 -21.94 0.10 7.48
N ILE A 136 -21.46 0.77 6.43
CA ILE A 136 -21.50 2.24 6.30
C ILE A 136 -22.95 2.72 6.26
N ALA A 137 -23.80 2.09 5.44
CA ALA A 137 -25.22 2.42 5.37
C ALA A 137 -25.90 2.29 6.74
N TYR A 138 -25.65 1.20 7.46
CA TYR A 138 -26.18 0.99 8.81
C TYR A 138 -25.83 2.14 9.76
N PHE A 139 -24.57 2.58 9.82
CA PHE A 139 -24.17 3.69 10.67
C PHE A 139 -24.83 5.01 10.26
N CYS A 140 -24.95 5.27 8.97
CA CYS A 140 -25.65 6.44 8.45
C CYS A 140 -27.13 6.45 8.85
N ASP A 141 -27.82 5.30 8.76
CA ASP A 141 -29.21 5.14 9.19
C ASP A 141 -29.41 5.34 10.70
N GLN A 142 -28.38 5.07 11.51
CA GLN A 142 -28.36 5.38 12.93
C GLN A 142 -28.03 6.86 13.25
N GLY A 143 -27.89 7.70 12.23
CA GLY A 143 -27.55 9.12 12.39
C GLY A 143 -26.10 9.39 12.80
N VAL A 144 -25.19 8.43 12.56
CA VAL A 144 -23.75 8.58 12.83
C VAL A 144 -23.09 9.31 11.67
N THR A 145 -22.39 10.40 11.97
CA THR A 145 -21.51 11.07 11.00
C THR A 145 -20.19 10.31 10.91
N LEU A 146 -19.84 9.87 9.70
CA LEU A 146 -18.62 9.12 9.45
C LEU A 146 -17.50 10.03 8.97
N ASN A 147 -16.33 9.89 9.56
CA ASN A 147 -15.10 10.53 9.12
C ASN A 147 -14.04 9.45 8.85
N VAL A 148 -13.34 9.56 7.71
CA VAL A 148 -12.26 8.65 7.33
C VAL A 148 -10.94 9.35 7.54
N ILE A 149 -10.07 8.77 8.38
CA ILE A 149 -8.76 9.32 8.74
C ILE A 149 -7.70 8.28 8.38
N SER A 150 -6.86 8.58 7.38
CA SER A 150 -5.85 7.66 6.85
C SER A 150 -4.48 8.31 6.71
N GLY A 151 -3.42 7.51 6.76
CA GLY A 151 -2.07 7.90 6.38
C GLY A 151 -1.83 7.93 4.87
N ASP A 152 -2.75 7.38 4.07
CA ASP A 152 -2.65 7.27 2.62
C ASP A 152 -2.99 8.57 1.89
N ASP A 153 -2.77 8.59 0.57
CA ASP A 153 -3.10 9.75 -0.28
C ASP A 153 -4.60 10.08 -0.20
N PRO A 154 -4.97 11.35 0.05
CA PRO A 154 -6.36 11.74 0.29
C PRO A 154 -7.30 11.45 -0.88
N ARG A 155 -6.80 11.46 -2.11
CA ARG A 155 -7.60 11.15 -3.31
C ARG A 155 -7.95 9.66 -3.36
N THR A 156 -7.00 8.80 -3.06
CA THR A 156 -7.22 7.36 -2.97
C THR A 156 -8.22 7.02 -1.87
N VAL A 157 -8.05 7.61 -0.68
CA VAL A 157 -8.97 7.43 0.45
C VAL A 157 -10.38 7.92 0.11
N SER A 158 -10.51 9.12 -0.51
CA SER A 158 -11.79 9.66 -0.97
C SER A 158 -12.46 8.74 -2.00
N SER A 159 -11.70 8.20 -2.95
CA SER A 159 -12.24 7.28 -3.97
C SER A 159 -12.80 6.01 -3.35
N ILE A 160 -12.09 5.42 -2.38
CA ILE A 160 -12.55 4.23 -1.65
C ILE A 160 -13.79 4.58 -0.80
N ALA A 161 -13.74 5.69 -0.06
CA ALA A 161 -14.86 6.15 0.78
C ALA A 161 -16.13 6.38 -0.03
N LYS A 162 -16.04 6.91 -1.25
CA LYS A 162 -17.18 7.03 -2.19
C LYS A 162 -17.75 5.69 -2.61
N VAL A 163 -16.86 4.73 -2.93
CA VAL A 163 -17.30 3.39 -3.38
C VAL A 163 -18.08 2.67 -2.28
N VAL A 164 -17.70 2.85 -1.01
CA VAL A 164 -18.40 2.23 0.13
C VAL A 164 -19.58 3.08 0.65
N GLY A 165 -19.82 4.26 0.05
CA GLY A 165 -21.01 5.07 0.36
C GLY A 165 -20.85 5.99 1.58
N VAL A 166 -19.64 6.41 1.96
CA VAL A 166 -19.46 7.42 3.01
C VAL A 166 -19.98 8.77 2.55
N PRO A 167 -20.99 9.36 3.25
CA PRO A 167 -21.54 10.64 2.85
C PRO A 167 -20.49 11.76 2.93
N GLY A 168 -20.45 12.65 1.93
CA GLY A 168 -19.52 13.77 1.88
C GLY A 168 -18.07 13.36 1.57
N ALA A 169 -17.85 12.13 1.09
CA ALA A 169 -16.49 11.63 0.78
C ALA A 169 -15.77 12.41 -0.32
N GLU A 170 -16.46 13.20 -1.12
CA GLU A 170 -15.89 14.14 -2.09
C GLU A 170 -15.17 15.32 -1.43
N ALA A 171 -15.56 15.67 -0.20
CA ALA A 171 -14.91 16.71 0.61
C ALA A 171 -13.75 16.10 1.39
N PHE A 172 -12.57 16.08 0.77
CA PHE A 172 -11.34 15.56 1.38
C PHE A 172 -10.27 16.63 1.52
N VAL A 173 -9.31 16.39 2.42
CA VAL A 173 -8.19 17.29 2.66
C VAL A 173 -6.87 16.50 2.83
N ASP A 174 -5.78 17.09 2.34
CA ASP A 174 -4.42 16.64 2.62
C ASP A 174 -3.98 17.21 3.99
N ALA A 175 -3.81 16.33 4.97
CA ALA A 175 -3.46 16.75 6.33
C ALA A 175 -2.07 17.39 6.44
N THR A 176 -1.20 17.25 5.43
CA THR A 176 0.07 17.99 5.38
C THR A 176 -0.13 19.51 5.27
N THR A 177 -1.32 19.96 4.85
CA THR A 177 -1.70 21.38 4.78
C THR A 177 -2.27 21.92 6.11
N LEU A 178 -2.58 21.00 7.05
CA LEU A 178 -3.15 21.32 8.35
C LEU A 178 -2.04 21.44 9.41
N ASP A 179 -1.20 22.45 9.27
CA ASP A 179 0.04 22.66 10.03
C ASP A 179 -0.17 23.40 11.36
N THR A 180 -1.41 23.82 11.67
CA THR A 180 -1.76 24.52 12.91
C THR A 180 -3.05 23.96 13.52
N PRO A 181 -3.19 24.02 14.88
CA PRO A 181 -4.43 23.60 15.54
C PRO A 181 -5.69 24.32 15.01
N SER A 182 -5.59 25.59 14.64
CA SER A 182 -6.69 26.36 14.07
C SER A 182 -7.14 25.83 12.70
N LYS A 183 -6.20 25.38 11.87
CA LYS A 183 -6.54 24.75 10.58
C LYS A 183 -7.20 23.38 10.77
N ILE A 184 -6.72 22.59 11.72
CA ILE A 184 -7.34 21.32 12.09
C ILE A 184 -8.76 21.55 12.58
N ASP A 185 -8.92 22.54 13.47
CA ASP A 185 -10.20 22.93 14.03
C ASP A 185 -11.20 23.36 12.94
N ALA A 186 -10.79 24.15 11.97
CA ALA A 186 -11.63 24.55 10.85
C ALA A 186 -11.91 23.39 9.85
N ALA A 187 -11.02 22.41 9.78
CA ALA A 187 -11.14 21.31 8.82
C ALA A 187 -12.19 20.28 9.23
N VAL A 188 -12.40 20.02 10.53
CA VAL A 188 -13.34 19.00 11.02
C VAL A 188 -14.81 19.33 10.72
N ASP A 189 -15.15 20.60 10.47
CA ASP A 189 -16.50 21.02 10.07
C ASP A 189 -16.73 20.93 8.57
N LYS A 190 -15.65 20.82 7.78
CA LYS A 190 -15.71 20.97 6.32
C LYS A 190 -15.46 19.65 5.59
N TYR A 191 -14.61 18.78 6.14
CA TYR A 191 -14.14 17.59 5.48
C TYR A 191 -14.53 16.34 6.25
N HIS A 192 -14.83 15.28 5.51
CA HIS A 192 -15.12 13.95 6.04
C HIS A 192 -14.02 12.93 5.71
N VAL A 193 -13.08 13.28 4.85
CA VAL A 193 -11.94 12.44 4.49
C VAL A 193 -10.63 13.21 4.70
N PHE A 194 -9.76 12.64 5.52
CA PHE A 194 -8.45 13.18 5.86
C PHE A 194 -7.38 12.20 5.41
N GLY A 195 -6.53 12.59 4.47
CA GLY A 195 -5.42 11.77 3.98
C GLY A 195 -4.07 12.31 4.46
N ARG A 196 -3.02 11.48 4.41
CA ARG A 196 -1.66 11.77 4.88
C ARG A 196 -1.59 12.24 6.32
N VAL A 197 -2.49 11.71 7.16
CA VAL A 197 -2.61 12.07 8.56
C VAL A 197 -1.51 11.41 9.37
N THR A 198 -0.78 12.19 10.17
CA THR A 198 0.16 11.67 11.16
C THR A 198 -0.57 11.18 12.42
N PRO A 199 0.03 10.29 13.23
CA PRO A 199 -0.57 9.85 14.50
C PRO A 199 -0.92 11.02 15.44
N GLN A 200 -0.10 12.06 15.47
CA GLN A 200 -0.35 13.27 16.25
C GLN A 200 -1.58 14.02 15.73
N GLN A 201 -1.69 14.25 14.43
CA GLN A 201 -2.87 14.91 13.81
C GLN A 201 -4.15 14.09 14.00
N LYS A 202 -4.07 12.74 14.00
CA LYS A 202 -5.20 11.87 14.31
C LYS A 202 -5.81 12.20 15.65
N ARG A 203 -4.97 12.31 16.69
CA ARG A 203 -5.37 12.74 18.03
C ARG A 203 -5.96 14.15 18.04
N GLU A 204 -5.36 15.09 17.35
CA GLU A 204 -5.83 16.49 17.30
C GLU A 204 -7.20 16.60 16.62
N LEU A 205 -7.47 15.84 15.55
CA LEU A 205 -8.77 15.76 14.89
C LEU A 205 -9.85 15.23 15.85
N VAL A 206 -9.56 14.17 16.62
CA VAL A 206 -10.49 13.62 17.62
C VAL A 206 -10.76 14.63 18.72
N VAL A 207 -9.74 15.34 19.21
CA VAL A 207 -9.89 16.40 20.23
C VAL A 207 -10.73 17.54 19.69
N ALA A 208 -10.50 17.98 18.43
CA ALA A 208 -11.28 19.04 17.80
C ALA A 208 -12.78 18.67 17.68
N LEU A 209 -13.09 17.45 17.28
CA LEU A 209 -14.47 16.96 17.23
C LEU A 209 -15.13 16.93 18.63
N LYS A 210 -14.42 16.41 19.64
CA LYS A 210 -14.91 16.40 21.02
C LYS A 210 -15.14 17.81 21.60
N SER A 211 -14.28 18.77 21.28
CA SER A 211 -14.43 20.16 21.74
C SER A 211 -15.68 20.85 21.18
N ARG A 212 -16.24 20.34 20.07
CA ARG A 212 -17.50 20.79 19.49
C ARG A 212 -18.73 20.10 20.06
N GLY A 213 -18.55 19.27 21.10
CA GLY A 213 -19.65 18.58 21.76
C GLY A 213 -20.06 17.26 21.09
N HIS A 214 -19.29 16.78 20.10
CA HIS A 214 -19.57 15.48 19.50
C HIS A 214 -19.11 14.33 20.41
N THR A 215 -19.92 13.28 20.47
CA THR A 215 -19.50 11.98 21.01
C THR A 215 -18.76 11.24 19.91
N VAL A 216 -17.47 10.98 20.12
CA VAL A 216 -16.60 10.39 19.10
C VAL A 216 -16.26 8.95 19.50
N ALA A 217 -16.52 8.01 18.58
CA ALA A 217 -15.98 6.67 18.61
C ALA A 217 -14.94 6.55 17.49
N MET A 218 -13.83 5.88 17.75
CA MET A 218 -12.80 5.62 16.76
C MET A 218 -12.56 4.11 16.65
N THR A 219 -12.46 3.63 15.42
CA THR A 219 -12.05 2.25 15.12
C THR A 219 -10.83 2.30 14.21
N GLY A 220 -9.85 1.45 14.45
CA GLY A 220 -8.63 1.33 13.67
C GLY A 220 -7.98 -0.02 13.92
N ASP A 221 -7.12 -0.43 13.01
CA ASP A 221 -6.40 -1.72 13.04
C ASP A 221 -4.89 -1.55 13.29
N GLY A 222 -4.42 -0.32 13.40
CA GLY A 222 -3.01 0.03 13.49
C GLY A 222 -2.53 0.38 14.90
N VAL A 223 -1.26 0.04 15.17
CA VAL A 223 -0.55 0.45 16.41
C VAL A 223 -0.55 1.99 16.57
N ASN A 224 -0.60 2.73 15.45
CA ASN A 224 -0.65 4.19 15.44
C ASN A 224 -2.00 4.78 15.90
N ASP A 225 -3.03 3.95 16.05
CA ASP A 225 -4.36 4.37 16.50
C ASP A 225 -4.50 4.38 18.02
N VAL A 226 -3.57 3.77 18.73
CA VAL A 226 -3.57 3.66 20.21
C VAL A 226 -3.40 5.03 20.91
N LEU A 227 -2.82 6.02 20.21
CA LEU A 227 -2.57 7.35 20.77
C LEU A 227 -3.74 8.34 20.57
N ALA A 228 -4.75 7.99 19.79
CA ALA A 228 -5.90 8.81 19.48
C ALA A 228 -7.13 8.43 20.30
#